data_5236b1ec0f0d594d306a8a7efbdfc90e
#
_entry.id   5236b1ec0f0d594d306a8a7efbdfc90e
#
_cell.length_a   1.000
_cell.length_b   1.000
_cell.length_c   1.000
_cell.angle_alpha   90.00
_cell.angle_beta   90.00
_cell.angle_gamma   90.00
#
_symmetry.space_group_name_H-M   'P 1'
#
loop_
_entity.id
_entity.type
_entity.pdbx_description
1 polymer ?
#
loop_
_entity_poly.entity_id
_entity_poly.type
_entity_poly.pdbx_seq_one_letter_code
_entity_poly.pdbx_strand_id
1 'polypeptide(L)' 'MTIIVKDSNGTTLIEGDNVTVIKDLKVKGSSTVLKRGTMIRGIHLTDDPGEIEGRTDKVKGLVLKTEFLKKA' A
#
# COMPACT_ATOMS: atom_id res chain seq x y z
N MET A 1 -2.12 5.16 21.46
CA MET A 1 -0.92 5.62 20.75
C MET A 1 -1.19 5.72 19.27
N THR A 2 -0.79 6.83 18.67
CA THR A 2 -1.00 7.02 17.24
C THR A 2 0.18 6.45 16.47
N ILE A 3 -0.07 5.54 15.56
CA ILE A 3 0.96 5.02 14.67
C ILE A 3 1.02 5.93 13.46
N ILE A 4 2.21 6.45 13.16
CA ILE A 4 2.42 7.28 11.99
C ILE A 4 2.95 6.40 10.88
N VAL A 5 2.22 6.34 9.77
CA VAL A 5 2.58 5.56 8.60
C VAL A 5 2.93 6.54 7.48
N LYS A 6 4.08 6.32 6.86
CA LYS A 6 4.58 7.20 5.80
C LYS A 6 4.87 6.39 4.55
N ASP A 7 4.68 7.03 3.40
CA ASP A 7 5.02 6.42 2.12
C ASP A 7 6.53 6.50 1.86
N SER A 8 6.94 6.11 0.65
CA SER A 8 8.35 6.10 0.26
C SER A 8 9.00 7.50 0.27
N ASN A 9 8.20 8.54 0.16
CA ASN A 9 8.67 9.93 0.16
C ASN A 9 8.58 10.59 1.54
N GLY A 10 8.13 9.85 2.55
CA GLY A 10 7.94 10.41 3.89
C GLY A 10 6.62 11.15 4.08
N THR A 11 5.71 11.05 3.12
CA THR A 11 4.38 11.64 3.24
C THR A 11 3.50 10.78 4.14
N THR A 12 2.88 11.40 5.14
CA THR A 12 2.00 10.68 6.07
C THR A 12 0.78 10.10 5.35
N LEU A 13 0.53 8.82 5.57
CA LEU A 13 -0.64 8.13 5.04
C LEU A 13 -1.69 8.02 6.13
N ILE A 14 -2.94 8.19 5.75
CA ILE A 14 -4.08 8.05 6.67
C ILE A 14 -5.05 7.01 6.13
N GLU A 15 -5.93 6.55 7.01
CA GLU A 15 -6.98 5.60 6.67
C GLU A 15 -7.81 6.13 5.49
N GLY A 16 -8.01 5.30 4.48
CA GLY A 16 -8.79 5.68 3.31
C GLY A 16 -8.01 6.37 2.19
N ASP A 17 -6.73 6.63 2.39
CA ASP A 17 -5.90 7.26 1.35
C ASP A 17 -5.75 6.36 0.13
N ASN A 18 -5.36 7.00 -0.97
CA ASN A 18 -4.99 6.30 -2.19
C ASN A 18 -3.47 6.35 -2.34
N VAL A 19 -2.88 5.27 -2.78
CA VAL A 19 -1.44 5.19 -3.01
C VAL A 19 -1.17 4.58 -4.37
N THR A 20 0.02 4.88 -4.92
CA THR A 20 0.47 4.32 -6.19
C THR A 20 1.71 3.48 -5.91
N VAL A 21 1.77 2.31 -6.54
CA VAL A 21 2.94 1.42 -6.45
C VAL A 21 4.08 2.03 -7.28
N ILE A 22 5.26 2.15 -6.69
CA ILE A 22 6.40 2.81 -7.36
C ILE A 22 7.33 1.82 -8.06
N LYS A 23 7.08 0.53 -7.91
CA LYS A 23 7.82 -0.52 -8.63
C LYS A 23 6.94 -1.75 -8.76
N ASP A 24 7.34 -2.69 -9.61
CA ASP A 24 6.62 -3.95 -9.75
C ASP A 24 6.73 -4.76 -8.47
N LEU A 25 5.58 -5.17 -7.93
CA LEU A 25 5.50 -5.95 -6.70
C LEU A 25 4.78 -7.26 -6.94
N LYS A 26 5.38 -8.35 -6.49
CA LYS A 26 4.71 -9.64 -6.49
C LYS A 26 3.89 -9.76 -5.21
N VAL A 27 2.62 -10.08 -5.37
CA VAL A 27 1.73 -10.29 -4.22
C VAL A 27 2.06 -11.63 -3.58
N LYS A 28 2.37 -11.59 -2.28
CA LYS A 28 2.70 -12.79 -1.53
C LYS A 28 1.50 -13.73 -1.48
N GLY A 29 1.74 -15.00 -1.79
CA GLY A 29 0.69 -16.01 -1.79
C GLY A 29 -0.21 -16.01 -3.02
N SER A 30 0.14 -15.23 -4.04
CA SER A 30 -0.62 -15.13 -5.28
C SER A 30 0.35 -15.06 -6.46
N SER A 31 -0.14 -15.41 -7.65
CA SER A 31 0.63 -15.23 -8.89
C SER A 31 0.48 -13.81 -9.44
N THR A 32 -0.28 -12.97 -8.77
CA THR A 32 -0.53 -11.60 -9.23
C THR A 32 0.69 -10.72 -9.01
N VAL A 33 1.02 -9.92 -10.02
CA VAL A 33 2.07 -8.91 -9.92
C VAL A 33 1.42 -7.54 -10.07
N LEU A 34 1.71 -6.65 -9.12
CA LEU A 34 1.27 -5.26 -9.19
C LEU A 34 2.33 -4.48 -9.93
N LYS A 35 1.97 -3.95 -11.08
CA LYS A 35 2.87 -3.16 -11.91
C LYS A 35 3.05 -1.77 -11.34
N ARG A 36 4.24 -1.19 -11.56
CA ARG A 36 4.49 0.20 -11.22
C ARG A 36 3.41 1.09 -11.82
N GLY A 37 2.91 2.02 -11.02
CA GLY A 37 1.82 2.91 -11.41
C GLY A 37 0.44 2.40 -11.06
N THR A 38 0.33 1.18 -10.52
CA THR A 38 -0.96 0.65 -10.07
C THR A 38 -1.44 1.47 -8.88
N MET A 39 -2.70 1.91 -8.93
CA MET A 39 -3.29 2.66 -7.83
C MET A 39 -4.02 1.71 -6.87
N ILE A 40 -3.74 1.87 -5.59
CA ILE A 40 -4.42 1.17 -4.51
C ILE A 40 -5.30 2.20 -3.81
N ARG A 41 -6.60 1.96 -3.78
CA ARG A 41 -7.56 2.92 -3.22
C ARG A 41 -8.07 2.44 -1.87
N GLY A 42 -8.38 3.41 -1.00
CA GLY A 42 -9.00 3.13 0.28
C GLY A 42 -8.15 2.24 1.17
N ILE A 43 -6.89 2.58 1.35
CA ILE A 43 -5.98 1.80 2.18
C ILE A 43 -6.45 1.77 3.63
N HIS A 44 -6.10 0.69 4.33
CA HIS A 44 -6.31 0.56 5.75
C HIS A 44 -4.95 0.48 6.44
N LEU A 45 -4.79 1.24 7.51
CA LEU A 45 -3.58 1.18 8.30
C LEU A 45 -3.60 -0.09 9.15
N THR A 46 -2.42 -0.67 9.33
CA THR A 46 -2.25 -1.88 10.15
C THR A 46 -1.56 -1.52 11.45
N ASP A 47 -1.32 -2.51 12.30
CA ASP A 47 -0.55 -2.32 13.52
C ASP A 47 0.94 -2.09 13.25
N ASP A 48 1.37 -2.32 12.01
CA ASP A 48 2.76 -2.13 11.60
C ASP A 48 2.88 -0.81 10.84
N PRO A 49 3.70 0.16 11.31
CA PRO A 49 3.85 1.44 10.62
C PRO A 49 4.51 1.32 9.24
N GLY A 50 5.14 0.20 8.94
CA GLY A 50 5.76 -0.05 7.65
C GLY A 50 4.86 -0.75 6.64
N GLU A 51 3.60 -1.01 6.98
CA GLU A 51 2.69 -1.76 6.12
C GLU A 51 1.31 -1.14 6.10
N ILE A 52 0.62 -1.32 4.97
CA ILE A 52 -0.79 -0.97 4.85
C ILE A 52 -1.52 -2.13 4.19
N GLU A 53 -2.83 -2.16 4.39
CA GLU A 53 -3.69 -3.11 3.72
C GLU A 53 -4.49 -2.37 2.65
N GLY A 54 -4.57 -2.96 1.48
CA GLY A 54 -5.30 -2.37 0.38
C GLY A 54 -6.01 -3.43 -0.44
N ARG A 55 -6.68 -2.98 -1.50
CA ARG A 55 -7.33 -3.89 -2.43
C ARG A 55 -7.28 -3.32 -3.83
N THR A 56 -7.28 -4.22 -4.80
CA THR A 56 -7.42 -3.87 -6.21
C THR A 56 -8.64 -4.61 -6.76
N ASP A 57 -8.97 -4.36 -8.02
CA ASP A 57 -10.06 -5.06 -8.68
C ASP A 57 -9.86 -6.58 -8.70
N LYS A 58 -8.63 -7.02 -8.66
CA LYS A 58 -8.28 -8.43 -8.78
C LYS A 58 -7.99 -9.12 -7.45
N VAL A 59 -7.53 -8.38 -6.45
CA VAL A 59 -7.09 -8.96 -5.18
C VAL A 59 -7.62 -8.12 -4.03
N LYS A 60 -8.18 -8.80 -3.03
CA LYS A 60 -8.65 -8.18 -1.79
C LYS A 60 -7.67 -8.54 -0.67
N GLY A 61 -7.54 -7.64 0.30
CA GLY A 61 -6.73 -7.92 1.48
C GLY A 61 -5.23 -7.95 1.21
N LEU A 62 -4.75 -7.07 0.33
CA LEU A 62 -3.32 -6.94 0.07
C LEU A 62 -2.63 -6.25 1.24
N VAL A 63 -1.55 -6.85 1.74
CA VAL A 63 -0.66 -6.20 2.68
C VAL A 63 0.58 -5.78 1.93
N LEU A 64 0.86 -4.48 1.93
CA LEU A 64 1.95 -3.90 1.14
C LEU A 64 2.86 -3.08 2.04
N LYS A 65 4.15 -3.11 1.75
CA LYS A 65 5.12 -2.28 2.45
C LYS A 65 5.06 -0.86 1.93
N THR A 66 5.01 0.10 2.84
CA THR A 66 4.89 1.52 2.48
C THR A 66 6.10 2.05 1.71
N GLU A 67 7.25 1.42 1.87
CA GLU A 67 8.48 1.83 1.15
C GLU A 67 8.35 1.67 -0.37
N PHE A 68 7.36 0.90 -0.84
CA PHE A 68 7.10 0.69 -2.26
C PHE A 68 5.89 1.48 -2.76
N LEU A 69 5.39 2.40 -1.95
CA LEU A 69 4.17 3.14 -2.23
C LEU A 69 4.42 4.64 -2.18
N LYS A 70 3.61 5.37 -2.93
CA LYS A 70 3.63 6.82 -2.97
C LYS A 70 2.19 7.31 -2.88
N LYS A 71 1.94 8.30 -2.03
CA LYS A 71 0.61 8.89 -1.92
C LYS A 71 0.19 9.47 -3.27
N ALA A 72 -1.01 9.08 -3.69
CA ALA A 72 -1.54 9.55 -4.96
C ALA A 72 -2.11 10.96 -4.85
#